data_6f78f950751694217397c7468a890d89
#
_entry.id   6f78f950751694217397c7468a890d89
#
_cell.length_a   1.000
_cell.length_b   1.000
_cell.length_c   1.000
_cell.angle_alpha   90.00
_cell.angle_beta   90.00
_cell.angle_gamma   90.00
#
_symmetry.space_group_name_H-M   'P 1'
#
loop_
_entity.id
_entity.type
_entity.pdbx_description
1 polymer ?
#
loop_
_entity_poly.entity_id
_entity_poly.type
_entity_poly.pdbx_seq_one_letter_code
_entity_poly.pdbx_strand_id
1 'polypeptide(L)'
;MIMKNIKYIALAAAIVGTTFSAQAQRTTAFLELGRYALTQNYLGDVNGGSLGALTQEARFGLGTQLKYNFNSLLSVGADVNYGSIYSHDNLHGNATRDYQVDTDLLNVNVFTNVHFIPFGKYNQRNHHTPFIHVGVGALTYQPHLNTNAQYPEEIALYPGTGHTYTYAVGFGWRIRKSLKSFYNLGIYYNGFGVSNVEGFNYTQEYLDANPAERNALDGSVTFKFGMSLGFFEQ
;
A
#
# COMPACT_ATOMS: atom_id res chain seq x y z
N MET A 1 2.31 26.27 -3.50
CA MET A 1 2.17 25.67 -4.83
C MET A 1 1.32 24.38 -4.84
N ILE A 2 1.23 23.65 -3.75
CA ILE A 2 0.51 22.36 -3.60
C ILE A 2 -1.03 22.51 -3.71
N MET A 3 -1.63 23.58 -3.20
CA MET A 3 -3.10 23.75 -3.21
C MET A 3 -3.74 23.93 -4.60
N LYS A 4 -3.00 24.36 -5.62
CA LYS A 4 -3.54 24.48 -6.99
C LYS A 4 -3.79 23.10 -7.63
N ASN A 5 -2.98 22.12 -7.32
CA ASN A 5 -3.07 20.77 -7.93
C ASN A 5 -4.20 19.92 -7.35
N ILE A 6 -4.59 20.14 -6.09
CA ILE A 6 -5.70 19.41 -5.44
C ILE A 6 -7.04 19.67 -6.16
N LYS A 7 -7.26 20.89 -6.65
CA LYS A 7 -8.49 21.23 -7.40
C LYS A 7 -8.61 20.45 -8.70
N TYR A 8 -7.50 20.21 -9.39
CA TYR A 8 -7.51 19.44 -10.65
C TYR A 8 -7.70 17.95 -10.41
N ILE A 9 -7.16 17.41 -9.32
CA ILE A 9 -7.37 16.01 -8.92
C ILE A 9 -8.84 15.80 -8.52
N ALA A 10 -9.43 16.70 -7.74
CA ALA A 10 -10.84 16.63 -7.36
C ALA A 10 -11.77 16.79 -8.59
N LEU A 11 -11.41 17.67 -9.54
CA LEU A 11 -12.17 17.87 -10.77
C LEU A 11 -12.06 16.65 -11.69
N ALA A 12 -10.87 16.05 -11.83
CA ALA A 12 -10.68 14.82 -12.60
C ALA A 12 -11.46 13.64 -11.99
N ALA A 13 -11.44 13.48 -10.66
CA ALA A 13 -12.24 12.48 -9.95
C ALA A 13 -13.75 12.70 -10.14
N ALA A 14 -14.21 13.95 -10.11
CA ALA A 14 -15.61 14.29 -10.36
C ALA A 14 -16.04 14.02 -11.82
N ILE A 15 -15.21 14.35 -12.81
CA ILE A 15 -15.47 14.09 -14.23
C ILE A 15 -15.50 12.59 -14.51
N VAL A 16 -14.57 11.81 -13.96
CA VAL A 16 -14.57 10.34 -14.04
C VAL A 16 -15.83 9.77 -13.39
N GLY A 17 -16.25 10.29 -12.22
CA GLY A 17 -17.49 9.85 -11.54
C GLY A 17 -18.76 10.11 -12.35
N THR A 18 -18.84 11.24 -13.06
CA THR A 18 -20.07 11.61 -13.81
C THR A 18 -20.18 10.89 -15.16
N THR A 19 -19.10 10.58 -15.84
CA THR A 19 -19.12 9.83 -17.11
C THR A 19 -19.51 8.36 -16.94
N PHE A 20 -19.23 7.77 -15.77
CA PHE A 20 -19.64 6.39 -15.48
C PHE A 20 -21.09 6.23 -15.02
N SER A 21 -21.72 7.30 -14.56
CA SER A 21 -23.13 7.25 -14.10
C SER A 21 -24.14 7.05 -15.24
N ALA A 22 -23.79 7.42 -16.47
CA ALA A 22 -24.71 7.35 -17.61
C ALA A 22 -24.95 5.94 -18.19
N GLN A 23 -24.12 4.95 -17.84
CA GLN A 23 -24.30 3.55 -18.29
C GLN A 23 -24.93 2.62 -17.26
N ALA A 24 -25.30 3.13 -16.08
CA ALA A 24 -25.82 2.33 -14.96
C ALA A 24 -27.33 2.11 -15.04
N GLN A 25 -27.83 1.56 -16.12
CA GLN A 25 -29.28 1.24 -16.24
C GLN A 25 -29.72 -0.04 -15.51
N ARG A 26 -28.84 -0.76 -14.84
CA ARG A 26 -29.18 -1.84 -13.88
C ARG A 26 -28.18 -1.80 -12.74
N THR A 27 -28.65 -1.65 -11.52
CA THR A 27 -27.83 -1.62 -10.30
C THR A 27 -27.00 -2.90 -10.18
N THR A 28 -25.76 -2.83 -10.64
CA THR A 28 -24.75 -3.90 -10.46
C THR A 28 -24.02 -3.75 -9.11
N ALA A 29 -24.51 -2.84 -8.26
CA ALA A 29 -23.93 -2.53 -7.00
C ALA A 29 -24.01 -3.72 -6.03
N PHE A 30 -22.93 -3.99 -5.32
CA PHE A 30 -22.89 -5.00 -4.26
C PHE A 30 -21.74 -4.76 -3.28
N LEU A 31 -21.97 -5.22 -2.05
CA LEU A 31 -20.98 -5.20 -1.00
C LEU A 31 -20.10 -6.46 -1.09
N GLU A 32 -18.81 -6.32 -0.77
CA GLU A 32 -17.84 -7.40 -0.81
C GLU A 32 -16.94 -7.34 0.42
N LEU A 33 -16.83 -8.46 1.11
CA LEU A 33 -15.90 -8.66 2.22
C LEU A 33 -14.77 -9.57 1.76
N GLY A 34 -13.52 -9.14 1.94
CA GLY A 34 -12.33 -9.89 1.56
C GLY A 34 -11.36 -10.08 2.71
N ARG A 35 -10.59 -11.17 2.62
CA ARG A 35 -9.40 -11.42 3.43
C ARG A 35 -8.24 -11.72 2.51
N TYR A 36 -7.06 -11.28 2.87
CA TYR A 36 -5.85 -11.49 2.09
C TYR A 36 -4.63 -11.69 2.96
N ALA A 37 -3.69 -12.47 2.44
CA ALA A 37 -2.31 -12.50 2.88
C ALA A 37 -1.52 -11.49 2.04
N LEU A 38 -0.51 -10.90 2.62
CA LEU A 38 0.39 -9.97 1.95
C LEU A 38 1.84 -10.30 2.27
N THR A 39 2.73 -9.88 1.38
CA THR A 39 4.16 -9.78 1.66
C THR A 39 4.60 -8.35 1.42
N GLN A 40 5.43 -7.82 2.30
CA GLN A 40 5.93 -6.46 2.22
C GLN A 40 7.45 -6.46 2.11
N ASN A 41 7.97 -5.65 1.21
CA ASN A 41 9.38 -5.35 1.06
C ASN A 41 9.58 -3.86 1.29
N TYR A 42 10.50 -3.50 2.16
CA TYR A 42 10.83 -2.14 2.47
C TYR A 42 11.57 -1.46 1.31
N LEU A 43 11.34 -0.17 1.14
CA LEU A 43 12.03 0.71 0.21
C LEU A 43 12.41 1.98 0.96
N GLY A 44 13.64 2.09 1.41
CA GLY A 44 14.18 3.22 2.15
C GLY A 44 15.70 3.22 2.13
N ASP A 45 16.32 3.92 3.06
CA ASP A 45 17.77 4.20 3.08
C ASP A 45 18.67 2.95 3.19
N VAL A 46 18.14 1.86 3.73
CA VAL A 46 18.85 0.57 3.84
C VAL A 46 18.76 -0.26 2.56
N ASN A 47 18.10 0.23 1.53
CA ASN A 47 17.79 -0.54 0.33
C ASN A 47 18.85 -0.38 -0.77
N GLY A 48 19.66 -1.41 -1.00
CA GLY A 48 20.63 -1.49 -2.11
C GLY A 48 20.09 -2.09 -3.42
N GLY A 49 18.83 -2.47 -3.51
CA GLY A 49 18.13 -2.81 -4.76
C GLY A 49 18.45 -4.15 -5.41
N SER A 50 19.03 -5.13 -4.71
CA SER A 50 19.22 -6.46 -5.29
C SER A 50 17.93 -7.29 -5.25
N LEU A 51 17.59 -7.95 -6.37
CA LEU A 51 16.42 -8.85 -6.42
C LEU A 51 16.53 -10.03 -5.44
N GLY A 52 17.75 -10.47 -5.12
CA GLY A 52 18.00 -11.51 -4.12
C GLY A 52 17.64 -11.05 -2.71
N ALA A 53 17.91 -9.80 -2.36
CA ALA A 53 17.54 -9.22 -1.09
C ALA A 53 16.01 -9.12 -0.93
N LEU A 54 15.27 -8.75 -1.98
CA LEU A 54 13.81 -8.68 -1.93
C LEU A 54 13.15 -9.98 -1.46
N THR A 55 13.68 -11.15 -1.81
CA THR A 55 13.13 -12.44 -1.38
C THR A 55 13.48 -12.78 0.07
N GLN A 56 14.63 -12.32 0.56
CA GLN A 56 15.09 -12.56 1.94
C GLN A 56 14.45 -11.59 2.94
N GLU A 57 14.16 -10.38 2.50
CA GLU A 57 13.56 -9.31 3.31
C GLU A 57 12.04 -9.34 3.31
N ALA A 58 11.40 -10.13 2.45
CA ALA A 58 9.96 -10.23 2.39
C ALA A 58 9.36 -10.67 3.74
N ARG A 59 8.47 -9.85 4.28
CA ARG A 59 7.73 -10.14 5.52
C ARG A 59 6.27 -10.40 5.22
N PHE A 60 5.70 -11.37 5.94
CA PHE A 60 4.30 -11.73 5.79
C PHE A 60 3.40 -10.85 6.66
N GLY A 61 2.19 -10.63 6.16
CA GLY A 61 1.13 -9.97 6.89
C GLY A 61 -0.24 -10.45 6.45
N LEU A 62 -1.25 -9.98 7.14
CA LEU A 62 -2.65 -10.33 6.91
C LEU A 62 -3.49 -9.05 6.84
N GLY A 63 -4.58 -9.12 6.08
CA GLY A 63 -5.50 -8.00 6.01
C GLY A 63 -6.93 -8.44 5.70
N THR A 64 -7.83 -7.50 5.95
CA THR A 64 -9.23 -7.60 5.58
C THR A 64 -9.66 -6.34 4.87
N GLN A 65 -10.60 -6.46 3.95
CA GLN A 65 -11.16 -5.34 3.21
C GLN A 65 -12.68 -5.44 3.14
N LEU A 66 -13.32 -4.30 3.21
CA LEU A 66 -14.73 -4.11 2.88
C LEU A 66 -14.80 -3.22 1.64
N LYS A 67 -15.50 -3.68 0.60
CA LYS A 67 -15.54 -2.98 -0.68
C LYS A 67 -16.98 -2.89 -1.17
N TYR A 68 -17.36 -1.73 -1.64
CA TYR A 68 -18.60 -1.47 -2.32
C TYR A 68 -18.34 -1.30 -3.82
N ASN A 69 -18.92 -2.18 -4.62
CA ASN A 69 -18.83 -2.13 -6.06
C ASN A 69 -20.04 -1.33 -6.57
N PHE A 70 -19.81 -0.10 -7.04
CA PHE A 70 -20.86 0.77 -7.57
C PHE A 70 -21.43 0.24 -8.89
N ASN A 71 -20.52 -0.25 -9.72
CA ASN A 71 -20.85 -0.81 -11.03
C ASN A 71 -19.80 -1.86 -11.42
N SER A 72 -19.82 -2.31 -12.67
CA SER A 72 -18.91 -3.33 -13.20
C SER A 72 -17.45 -2.86 -13.35
N LEU A 73 -17.20 -1.55 -13.26
CA LEU A 73 -15.87 -0.96 -13.49
C LEU A 73 -15.31 -0.24 -12.27
N LEU A 74 -16.14 0.22 -11.34
CA LEU A 74 -15.70 1.05 -10.22
C LEU A 74 -16.09 0.44 -8.88
N SER A 75 -15.14 0.37 -7.98
CA SER A 75 -15.39 0.02 -6.58
C SER A 75 -14.60 0.93 -5.64
N VAL A 76 -15.16 1.17 -4.45
CA VAL A 76 -14.53 1.90 -3.36
C VAL A 76 -14.57 1.02 -2.11
N GLY A 77 -13.57 1.13 -1.27
CA GLY A 77 -13.52 0.31 -0.07
C GLY A 77 -12.60 0.87 0.99
N ALA A 78 -12.58 0.15 2.11
CA ALA A 78 -11.61 0.34 3.17
C ALA A 78 -10.90 -0.99 3.45
N ASP A 79 -9.65 -0.93 3.81
CA ASP A 79 -8.91 -2.10 4.28
C ASP A 79 -8.15 -1.80 5.58
N VAL A 80 -7.93 -2.86 6.34
CA VAL A 80 -7.04 -2.89 7.50
C VAL A 80 -6.06 -4.01 7.26
N ASN A 81 -4.78 -3.71 7.38
CA ASN A 81 -3.74 -4.72 7.26
C ASN A 81 -2.67 -4.54 8.34
N TYR A 82 -2.18 -5.68 8.80
CA TYR A 82 -1.08 -5.79 9.76
C TYR A 82 0.02 -6.63 9.15
N GLY A 83 1.25 -6.21 9.30
CA GLY A 83 2.44 -6.87 8.82
C GLY A 83 3.67 -6.20 9.36
N SER A 84 4.84 -6.58 8.84
CA SER A 84 6.10 -5.93 9.17
C SER A 84 6.91 -5.66 7.91
N ILE A 85 7.88 -4.79 8.03
CA ILE A 85 8.95 -4.56 7.05
C ILE A 85 10.27 -4.95 7.68
N TYR A 86 11.19 -5.41 6.85
CA TYR A 86 12.53 -5.78 7.25
C TYR A 86 13.51 -5.40 6.16
N SER A 87 14.66 -4.88 6.54
CA SER A 87 15.81 -4.73 5.68
C SER A 87 17.09 -4.76 6.51
N HIS A 88 18.20 -5.19 5.90
CA HIS A 88 19.48 -5.29 6.58
C HIS A 88 20.63 -4.94 5.63
N ASP A 89 21.50 -4.05 6.05
CA ASP A 89 22.64 -3.54 5.27
C ASP A 89 23.52 -4.64 4.69
N ASN A 90 23.71 -5.75 5.41
CA ASN A 90 24.50 -6.89 4.94
C ASN A 90 23.98 -7.51 3.64
N LEU A 91 22.66 -7.44 3.40
CA LEU A 91 22.04 -7.98 2.18
C LEU A 91 22.23 -7.04 0.99
N HIS A 92 22.61 -5.80 1.23
CA HIS A 92 22.79 -4.74 0.24
C HIS A 92 24.24 -4.34 -0.01
N GLY A 93 25.20 -5.06 0.62
CA GLY A 93 26.61 -4.83 0.43
C GLY A 93 27.23 -3.77 1.36
N ASN A 94 26.47 -3.25 2.33
CA ASN A 94 26.89 -2.25 3.31
C ASN A 94 27.22 -2.86 4.68
N ALA A 95 27.89 -4.01 4.69
CA ALA A 95 28.16 -4.78 5.92
C ALA A 95 28.92 -4.01 7.03
N THR A 96 29.61 -2.92 6.67
CA THR A 96 30.34 -2.10 7.64
C THR A 96 29.45 -1.22 8.48
N ARG A 97 28.25 -0.84 7.98
CA ARG A 97 27.28 0.01 8.67
C ARG A 97 26.38 -0.82 9.59
N ASP A 98 26.02 -2.03 9.18
CA ASP A 98 25.22 -3.04 9.89
C ASP A 98 23.87 -2.53 10.43
N TYR A 99 23.22 -1.61 9.71
CA TYR A 99 21.89 -1.15 10.08
C TYR A 99 20.85 -2.21 9.74
N GLN A 100 19.87 -2.31 10.62
CA GLN A 100 18.74 -3.23 10.46
C GLN A 100 17.45 -2.48 10.68
N VAL A 101 16.54 -2.62 9.74
CA VAL A 101 15.14 -2.19 9.84
C VAL A 101 14.30 -3.40 10.19
N ASP A 102 13.55 -3.32 11.28
CA ASP A 102 12.53 -4.29 11.67
C ASP A 102 11.37 -3.49 12.30
N THR A 103 10.27 -3.36 11.58
CA THR A 103 9.19 -2.45 12.00
C THR A 103 7.83 -3.10 11.76
N ASP A 104 7.03 -3.17 12.82
CA ASP A 104 5.63 -3.59 12.74
C ASP A 104 4.76 -2.46 12.19
N LEU A 105 3.85 -2.81 11.29
CA LEU A 105 2.97 -1.88 10.58
C LEU A 105 1.51 -2.28 10.77
N LEU A 106 0.69 -1.33 11.23
CA LEU A 106 -0.77 -1.40 11.16
C LEU A 106 -1.26 -0.29 10.24
N ASN A 107 -1.87 -0.65 9.13
CA ASN A 107 -2.30 0.28 8.11
C ASN A 107 -3.82 0.21 7.92
N VAL A 108 -4.48 1.37 7.90
CA VAL A 108 -5.91 1.53 7.63
C VAL A 108 -6.08 2.46 6.44
N ASN A 109 -6.65 1.95 5.35
CA ASN A 109 -6.79 2.71 4.10
C ASN A 109 -8.24 2.80 3.65
N VAL A 110 -8.52 3.86 2.92
CA VAL A 110 -9.63 3.94 1.99
C VAL A 110 -9.09 3.94 0.56
N PHE A 111 -9.76 3.22 -0.34
CA PHE A 111 -9.24 3.02 -1.68
C PHE A 111 -10.33 2.98 -2.75
N THR A 112 -9.89 3.18 -3.98
CA THR A 112 -10.70 3.01 -5.20
C THR A 112 -10.02 2.02 -6.12
N ASN A 113 -10.79 1.09 -6.71
CA ASN A 113 -10.34 0.24 -7.81
C ASN A 113 -11.11 0.58 -9.08
N VAL A 114 -10.36 0.73 -10.17
CA VAL A 114 -10.91 0.89 -11.52
C VAL A 114 -10.60 -0.38 -12.32
N HIS A 115 -11.63 -1.11 -12.68
CA HIS A 115 -11.55 -2.35 -13.44
C HIS A 115 -11.56 -2.05 -14.94
N PHE A 116 -10.69 -2.70 -15.71
CA PHE A 116 -10.60 -2.49 -17.17
C PHE A 116 -11.62 -3.30 -17.96
N ILE A 117 -12.06 -4.42 -17.41
CA ILE A 117 -13.04 -5.31 -18.04
C ILE A 117 -14.28 -5.32 -17.14
N PRO A 118 -15.50 -5.05 -17.69
CA PRO A 118 -16.72 -5.11 -16.90
C PRO A 118 -16.88 -6.45 -16.19
N PHE A 119 -17.07 -6.37 -14.88
CA PHE A 119 -17.06 -7.53 -13.99
C PHE A 119 -18.24 -7.44 -13.00
N GLY A 120 -18.77 -8.56 -12.53
CA GLY A 120 -19.88 -8.53 -11.58
C GLY A 120 -21.01 -9.50 -11.91
N LYS A 121 -22.15 -9.35 -11.23
CA LYS A 121 -23.29 -10.27 -11.32
C LYS A 121 -23.81 -10.45 -12.75
N TYR A 122 -23.94 -9.38 -13.50
CA TYR A 122 -24.54 -9.39 -14.84
C TYR A 122 -23.51 -9.62 -15.98
N ASN A 123 -22.22 -9.55 -15.67
CA ASN A 123 -21.15 -9.81 -16.65
C ASN A 123 -20.52 -11.18 -16.41
N GLN A 124 -21.34 -12.23 -16.46
CA GLN A 124 -20.91 -13.60 -16.14
C GLN A 124 -19.94 -14.18 -17.15
N ARG A 125 -19.86 -13.64 -18.36
CA ARG A 125 -18.91 -14.06 -19.40
C ARG A 125 -17.46 -13.75 -19.03
N ASN A 126 -17.25 -12.69 -18.27
CA ASN A 126 -15.90 -12.28 -17.88
C ASN A 126 -15.48 -12.98 -16.58
N HIS A 127 -14.52 -13.89 -16.70
CA HIS A 127 -14.00 -14.64 -15.55
C HIS A 127 -12.90 -13.91 -14.80
N HIS A 128 -12.31 -12.88 -15.41
CA HIS A 128 -11.23 -12.10 -14.80
C HIS A 128 -11.32 -10.62 -15.22
N THR A 129 -10.71 -9.75 -14.42
CA THR A 129 -10.53 -8.34 -14.75
C THR A 129 -9.25 -7.81 -14.10
N PRO A 130 -8.37 -7.16 -14.86
CA PRO A 130 -7.32 -6.35 -14.28
C PRO A 130 -7.91 -5.05 -13.72
N PHE A 131 -7.25 -4.49 -12.71
CA PHE A 131 -7.66 -3.22 -12.11
C PHE A 131 -6.47 -2.38 -11.67
N ILE A 132 -6.65 -1.06 -11.66
CA ILE A 132 -5.77 -0.12 -10.98
C ILE A 132 -6.37 0.18 -9.60
N HIS A 133 -5.49 0.29 -8.62
CA HIS A 133 -5.81 0.62 -7.24
C HIS A 133 -5.15 1.95 -6.86
N VAL A 134 -5.91 2.82 -6.21
CA VAL A 134 -5.40 4.05 -5.60
C VAL A 134 -6.02 4.16 -4.22
N GLY A 135 -5.20 4.40 -3.21
CA GLY A 135 -5.64 4.52 -1.82
C GLY A 135 -4.88 5.58 -1.04
N VAL A 136 -5.49 6.00 0.05
CA VAL A 136 -4.88 6.85 1.07
C VAL A 136 -5.31 6.34 2.44
N GLY A 137 -4.47 6.54 3.45
CA GLY A 137 -4.78 6.01 4.77
C GLY A 137 -3.90 6.54 5.88
N ALA A 138 -4.00 5.87 7.02
CA ALA A 138 -3.21 6.10 8.21
C ALA A 138 -2.38 4.86 8.52
N LEU A 139 -1.12 5.07 8.84
CA LEU A 139 -0.16 4.07 9.23
C LEU A 139 0.23 4.30 10.69
N THR A 140 0.15 3.26 11.49
CA THR A 140 0.83 3.17 12.79
C THR A 140 1.99 2.22 12.63
N TYR A 141 3.17 2.63 13.08
CA TYR A 141 4.39 1.84 12.98
C TYR A 141 5.11 1.78 14.31
N GLN A 142 5.78 0.65 14.57
CA GLN A 142 6.58 0.42 15.77
C GLN A 142 7.91 -0.20 15.37
N PRO A 143 8.98 0.60 15.30
CA PRO A 143 10.30 0.12 14.95
C PRO A 143 10.96 -0.64 16.11
N HIS A 144 11.73 -1.67 15.76
CA HIS A 144 12.55 -2.47 16.64
C HIS A 144 14.02 -2.23 16.27
N LEU A 145 14.67 -1.33 17.00
CA LEU A 145 16.05 -0.95 16.70
C LEU A 145 17.04 -2.06 17.04
N ASN A 146 18.05 -2.25 16.20
CA ASN A 146 19.19 -3.10 16.51
C ASN A 146 20.09 -2.42 17.54
N THR A 147 20.04 -2.88 18.79
CA THR A 147 20.85 -2.33 19.90
C THR A 147 22.34 -2.60 19.77
N ASN A 148 22.76 -3.48 18.87
CA ASN A 148 24.16 -3.81 18.62
C ASN A 148 24.81 -2.92 17.54
N ALA A 149 23.99 -2.24 16.72
CA ALA A 149 24.49 -1.32 15.73
C ALA A 149 25.04 -0.04 16.37
N GLN A 150 26.14 0.47 15.84
CA GLN A 150 26.70 1.76 16.24
C GLN A 150 26.16 2.83 15.29
N TYR A 151 25.23 3.64 15.80
CA TYR A 151 24.70 4.77 15.06
C TYR A 151 25.59 6.00 15.25
N PRO A 152 26.04 6.67 14.17
CA PRO A 152 26.78 7.94 14.26
C PRO A 152 25.96 9.04 14.94
N GLU A 153 26.64 10.11 15.39
CA GLU A 153 25.96 11.26 16.04
C GLU A 153 24.97 11.98 15.13
N GLU A 154 25.15 11.84 13.80
CA GLU A 154 24.26 12.39 12.80
C GLU A 154 22.89 11.65 12.69
N ILE A 155 22.78 10.49 13.33
CA ILE A 155 21.56 9.66 13.31
C ILE A 155 20.76 9.88 14.59
N ALA A 156 19.54 10.34 14.45
CA ALA A 156 18.56 10.41 15.53
C ALA A 156 17.75 9.10 15.59
N LEU A 157 17.60 8.53 16.78
CA LEU A 157 16.84 7.30 17.01
C LEU A 157 15.41 7.60 17.45
N TYR A 158 14.44 6.87 16.88
CA TYR A 158 13.01 6.99 17.14
C TYR A 158 12.41 5.64 17.56
N PRO A 159 12.71 5.13 18.77
CA PRO A 159 12.30 3.79 19.18
C PRO A 159 10.82 3.67 19.55
N GLY A 160 10.07 4.75 19.48
CA GLY A 160 8.66 4.79 19.88
C GLY A 160 7.69 4.48 18.76
N THR A 161 6.42 4.18 19.14
CA THR A 161 5.33 4.05 18.18
C THR A 161 5.08 5.38 17.48
N GLY A 162 5.08 5.37 16.16
CA GLY A 162 4.79 6.53 15.31
C GLY A 162 3.48 6.38 14.55
N HIS A 163 2.96 7.53 14.09
CA HIS A 163 1.77 7.60 13.25
C HIS A 163 2.02 8.52 12.07
N THR A 164 1.57 8.11 10.88
CA THR A 164 1.69 8.92 9.68
C THR A 164 0.56 8.61 8.69
N TYR A 165 0.45 9.42 7.65
CA TYR A 165 -0.40 9.08 6.52
C TYR A 165 0.34 8.14 5.56
N THR A 166 -0.43 7.41 4.77
CA THR A 166 0.08 6.56 3.69
C THR A 166 -0.73 6.80 2.41
N TYR A 167 -0.09 6.56 1.28
CA TYR A 167 -0.77 6.48 -0.01
C TYR A 167 -0.35 5.20 -0.72
N ALA A 168 -1.28 4.63 -1.47
CA ALA A 168 -1.05 3.40 -2.21
C ALA A 168 -1.41 3.58 -3.68
N VAL A 169 -0.57 3.06 -4.55
CA VAL A 169 -0.87 2.90 -5.98
C VAL A 169 -0.51 1.49 -6.37
N GLY A 170 -1.39 0.83 -7.11
CA GLY A 170 -1.14 -0.56 -7.46
C GLY A 170 -1.90 -1.03 -8.67
N PHE A 171 -1.50 -2.21 -9.12
CA PHE A 171 -2.15 -2.95 -10.17
C PHE A 171 -2.51 -4.34 -9.65
N GLY A 172 -3.71 -4.81 -10.01
CA GLY A 172 -4.15 -6.11 -9.56
C GLY A 172 -4.99 -6.84 -10.59
N TRP A 173 -5.24 -8.09 -10.26
CA TRP A 173 -6.05 -9.00 -11.04
C TRP A 173 -7.13 -9.62 -10.16
N ARG A 174 -8.37 -9.58 -10.64
CA ARG A 174 -9.50 -10.21 -9.96
C ARG A 174 -10.01 -11.36 -10.82
N ILE A 175 -10.17 -12.53 -10.21
CA ILE A 175 -10.57 -13.76 -10.86
C ILE A 175 -11.84 -14.28 -10.18
N ARG A 176 -12.86 -14.61 -10.96
CA ARG A 176 -14.10 -15.18 -10.45
C ARG A 176 -13.90 -16.67 -10.15
N LYS A 177 -14.14 -17.07 -8.91
CA LYS A 177 -14.23 -18.46 -8.50
C LYS A 177 -15.68 -18.97 -8.63
N SER A 178 -16.65 -18.16 -8.22
CA SER A 178 -18.07 -18.45 -8.30
C SER A 178 -18.87 -17.15 -8.50
N LEU A 179 -20.20 -17.22 -8.53
CA LEU A 179 -21.06 -16.02 -8.62
C LEU A 179 -20.82 -15.05 -7.46
N LYS A 180 -20.48 -15.56 -6.27
CA LYS A 180 -20.33 -14.76 -5.04
C LYS A 180 -18.89 -14.71 -4.54
N SER A 181 -17.93 -15.44 -5.11
CA SER A 181 -16.57 -15.49 -4.60
C SER A 181 -15.53 -15.17 -5.66
N PHE A 182 -14.50 -14.44 -5.25
CA PHE A 182 -13.45 -13.91 -6.11
C PHE A 182 -12.09 -14.09 -5.48
N TYR A 183 -11.09 -14.42 -6.28
CA TYR A 183 -9.69 -14.26 -5.92
C TYR A 183 -9.22 -12.88 -6.37
N ASN A 184 -8.40 -12.26 -5.53
CA ASN A 184 -7.75 -10.99 -5.83
C ASN A 184 -6.25 -11.16 -5.62
N LEU A 185 -5.47 -10.73 -6.58
CA LEU A 185 -4.01 -10.67 -6.47
C LEU A 185 -3.56 -9.31 -6.98
N GLY A 186 -2.48 -8.77 -6.43
CA GLY A 186 -1.98 -7.48 -6.86
C GLY A 186 -0.63 -7.13 -6.27
N ILE A 187 0.00 -6.15 -6.90
CA ILE A 187 1.22 -5.50 -6.45
C ILE A 187 0.93 -4.04 -6.20
N TYR A 188 1.39 -3.52 -5.08
CA TYR A 188 1.10 -2.17 -4.61
C TYR A 188 2.39 -1.52 -4.14
N TYR A 189 2.61 -0.29 -4.54
CA TYR A 189 3.55 0.61 -3.91
C TYR A 189 2.81 1.39 -2.83
N ASN A 190 3.34 1.41 -1.61
CA ASN A 190 2.85 2.22 -0.51
C ASN A 190 3.95 3.23 -0.15
N GLY A 191 3.65 4.50 -0.25
CA GLY A 191 4.51 5.57 0.24
C GLY A 191 4.06 6.01 1.61
N PHE A 192 5.02 6.29 2.49
CA PHE A 192 4.76 6.76 3.85
C PHE A 192 5.03 8.27 3.92
N GLY A 193 4.30 8.98 4.76
CA GLY A 193 4.41 10.42 4.90
C GLY A 193 5.56 10.89 5.77
N VAL A 194 6.45 9.98 6.16
CA VAL A 194 7.64 10.21 7.00
C VAL A 194 8.81 9.38 6.50
N SER A 195 10.00 9.74 6.93
CA SER A 195 11.28 9.09 6.61
C SER A 195 11.93 8.45 7.84
N ASN A 196 11.16 8.05 8.83
CA ASN A 196 11.66 7.44 10.06
C ASN A 196 10.86 6.19 10.48
N VAL A 197 10.19 5.55 9.54
CA VAL A 197 9.46 4.29 9.78
C VAL A 197 10.40 3.18 10.20
N GLU A 198 11.65 3.26 9.79
CA GLU A 198 12.74 2.37 10.19
C GLU A 198 13.23 2.56 11.63
N GLY A 199 12.77 3.61 12.33
CA GLY A 199 13.15 3.90 13.72
C GLY A 199 14.39 4.76 13.88
N PHE A 200 15.01 5.22 12.80
CA PHE A 200 16.09 6.19 12.80
C PHE A 200 15.98 7.13 11.59
N ASN A 201 16.63 8.27 11.67
CA ASN A 201 16.77 9.24 10.58
C ASN A 201 17.96 10.14 10.85
N TYR A 202 18.40 10.87 9.85
CA TYR A 202 19.40 11.92 10.06
C TYR A 202 18.89 13.01 11.01
N THR A 203 19.80 13.57 11.82
CA THR A 203 19.48 14.72 12.69
C THR A 203 19.12 15.93 11.84
N GLN A 204 18.32 16.85 12.41
CA GLN A 204 17.94 18.07 11.71
C GLN A 204 19.16 18.92 11.28
N GLU A 205 20.20 18.94 12.08
CA GLU A 205 21.44 19.65 11.79
C GLU A 205 22.13 19.07 10.54
N TYR A 206 22.21 17.74 10.44
CA TYR A 206 22.76 17.06 9.25
C TYR A 206 21.90 17.36 8.00
N LEU A 207 20.59 17.30 8.10
CA LEU A 207 19.66 17.56 7.00
C LEU A 207 19.72 19.04 6.54
N ASP A 208 20.00 19.98 7.44
CA ASP A 208 20.17 21.38 7.10
C ASP A 208 21.47 21.62 6.32
N ALA A 209 22.52 20.87 6.64
CA ALA A 209 23.78 20.87 5.91
C ALA A 209 23.70 20.08 4.57
N ASN A 210 22.81 19.09 4.47
CA ASN A 210 22.68 18.17 3.33
C ASN A 210 21.23 18.14 2.81
N PRO A 211 20.73 19.23 2.20
CA PRO A 211 19.31 19.35 1.83
C PRO A 211 18.83 18.33 0.77
N ALA A 212 19.74 17.66 0.07
CA ALA A 212 19.40 16.59 -0.87
C ALA A 212 18.83 15.35 -0.16
N GLU A 213 19.24 15.10 1.07
CA GLU A 213 18.79 13.96 1.90
C GLU A 213 17.41 14.17 2.53
N ARG A 214 16.89 15.41 2.52
CA ARG A 214 15.60 15.75 3.16
C ARG A 214 14.37 15.12 2.54
N ASN A 215 14.43 14.65 1.30
CA ASN A 215 13.27 14.25 0.52
C ASN A 215 13.11 12.73 0.38
N ALA A 216 13.95 11.95 1.01
CA ALA A 216 13.79 10.50 1.05
C ALA A 216 12.58 10.17 1.93
N LEU A 217 11.47 9.75 1.32
CA LEU A 217 10.31 9.22 2.02
C LEU A 217 10.37 7.70 1.99
N ASP A 218 10.10 7.10 3.12
CA ASP A 218 10.00 5.65 3.22
C ASP A 218 8.82 5.10 2.41
N GLY A 219 8.93 3.85 2.03
CA GLY A 219 7.89 3.17 1.29
C GLY A 219 8.01 1.66 1.37
N SER A 220 7.06 0.98 0.76
CA SER A 220 7.11 -0.47 0.61
C SER A 220 6.47 -0.94 -0.70
N VAL A 221 6.95 -2.06 -1.22
CA VAL A 221 6.26 -2.82 -2.24
C VAL A 221 5.55 -3.99 -1.58
N THR A 222 4.25 -4.09 -1.81
CA THR A 222 3.38 -5.10 -1.21
C THR A 222 2.77 -5.98 -2.28
N PHE A 223 2.89 -7.29 -2.13
CA PHE A 223 2.12 -8.27 -2.90
C PHE A 223 0.95 -8.75 -2.05
N LYS A 224 -0.28 -8.63 -2.56
CA LYS A 224 -1.49 -9.10 -1.88
C LYS A 224 -2.12 -10.24 -2.66
N PHE A 225 -2.49 -11.32 -1.96
CA PHE A 225 -3.28 -12.42 -2.49
C PHE A 225 -4.41 -12.76 -1.52
N GLY A 226 -5.63 -12.79 -2.00
CA GLY A 226 -6.77 -13.04 -1.13
C GLY A 226 -8.01 -13.54 -1.82
N MET A 227 -9.01 -13.80 -0.99
CA MET A 227 -10.35 -14.20 -1.42
C MET A 227 -11.38 -13.24 -0.85
N SER A 228 -12.40 -12.96 -1.64
CA SER A 228 -13.52 -12.13 -1.21
C SER A 228 -14.87 -12.77 -1.55
N LEU A 229 -15.88 -12.42 -0.76
CA LEU A 229 -17.27 -12.83 -0.91
C LEU A 229 -18.14 -11.61 -1.20
N GLY A 230 -18.92 -11.66 -2.27
CA GLY A 230 -19.87 -10.64 -2.64
C GLY A 230 -21.26 -10.93 -2.07
N PHE A 231 -21.88 -9.91 -1.52
CA PHE A 231 -23.25 -9.91 -1.02
C PHE A 231 -24.12 -9.16 -2.03
N PHE A 232 -24.93 -9.92 -2.76
CA PHE A 232 -25.86 -9.37 -3.75
C PHE A 232 -27.27 -9.34 -3.14
N GLU A 233 -28.00 -8.26 -3.34
CA GLU A 233 -29.44 -8.27 -3.14
C GLU A 233 -30.07 -9.29 -4.10
N GLN A 234 -30.98 -10.09 -3.57
CA GLN A 234 -31.71 -11.13 -4.34
C GLN A 234 -32.75 -10.53 -5.25
#